data_555d46ec49859b6236448837e4a74d4c
#
_entry.id   555d46ec49859b6236448837e4a74d4c
#
_cell.length_a   1.000
_cell.length_b   1.000
_cell.length_c   1.000
_cell.angle_alpha   90.00
_cell.angle_beta   90.00
_cell.angle_gamma   90.00
#
_symmetry.space_group_name_H-M   'P 1'
#
loop_
_entity.id
_entity.type
_entity.pdbx_description
1 polymer ?
#
loop_
_entity_poly.entity_id
_entity_poly.type
_entity_poly.pdbx_seq_one_letter_code
_entity_poly.pdbx_strand_id
1 'polypeptide(L)'
;MADLLRVTQLTKTYAAGGPPWARRHVAAVNDVSLSVGRGRTLGLVGESGSGKSTLGRCILGLATPDSGSVIFDGTEITGLRGPALRAFRRRLQPVFQDPWGSLDPRWPVGRSVREALDCYRIGTP
;
A
#
# COMPACT_ATOMS: atom_id res chain seq x y z
N MET A 1 -5.66 23.82 -2.66
CA MET A 1 -5.45 22.69 -3.60
C MET A 1 -5.92 21.41 -2.91
N ALA A 2 -6.71 20.61 -3.58
CA ALA A 2 -7.20 19.37 -2.97
C ALA A 2 -6.08 18.32 -2.91
N ASP A 3 -5.96 17.65 -1.77
CA ASP A 3 -5.01 16.56 -1.60
C ASP A 3 -5.42 15.37 -2.47
N LEU A 4 -4.46 14.78 -3.18
CA LEU A 4 -4.67 13.53 -3.90
C LEU A 4 -4.70 12.34 -2.94
N LEU A 5 -3.80 12.37 -1.94
CA LEU A 5 -3.71 11.38 -0.88
C LEU A 5 -3.74 12.10 0.47
N ARG A 6 -4.57 11.61 1.38
CA ARG A 6 -4.58 12.04 2.77
C ARG A 6 -4.60 10.82 3.68
N VAL A 7 -3.68 10.79 4.61
CA VAL A 7 -3.58 9.79 5.68
C VAL A 7 -3.81 10.52 6.99
N THR A 8 -4.68 9.99 7.84
CA THR A 8 -5.04 10.63 9.10
C THR A 8 -4.91 9.61 10.24
N GLN A 9 -4.08 9.93 11.22
CA GLN A 9 -3.88 9.18 12.48
C GLN A 9 -3.73 7.67 12.27
N LEU A 10 -2.97 7.29 11.24
CA LEU A 10 -2.80 5.90 10.86
C LEU A 10 -1.93 5.16 11.88
N THR A 11 -2.43 4.05 12.38
CA THR A 11 -1.71 3.17 13.29
C THR A 11 -1.74 1.74 12.77
N LYS A 12 -0.59 1.07 12.85
CA LYS A 12 -0.44 -0.35 12.54
C LYS A 12 0.51 -1.02 13.52
N THR A 13 0.03 -2.05 14.18
CA THR A 13 0.80 -2.89 15.09
C THR A 13 0.93 -4.31 14.54
N TYR A 14 2.02 -4.95 14.87
CA TYR A 14 2.23 -6.36 14.60
C TYR A 14 2.53 -7.11 15.89
N ALA A 15 2.04 -8.32 16.00
CA ALA A 15 2.42 -9.21 17.08
C ALA A 15 3.90 -9.62 16.85
N ALA A 16 4.79 -9.20 17.74
CA ALA A 16 6.15 -9.70 17.80
C ALA A 16 6.17 -11.03 18.55
N GLY A 17 7.03 -11.96 18.09
CA GLY A 17 7.08 -13.35 18.53
C GLY A 17 7.04 -13.55 20.04
N GLY A 18 6.57 -14.73 20.43
CA GLY A 18 6.40 -15.16 21.81
C GLY A 18 5.23 -16.14 21.93
N PRO A 19 5.11 -16.88 23.04
CA PRO A 19 3.97 -17.75 23.27
C PRO A 19 2.66 -16.92 23.35
N PRO A 20 1.49 -17.53 23.12
CA PRO A 20 0.20 -16.83 23.05
C PRO A 20 -0.09 -15.89 24.22
N TRP A 21 0.44 -16.20 25.41
CA TRP A 21 0.25 -15.43 26.64
C TRP A 21 1.27 -14.29 26.85
N ALA A 22 2.31 -14.18 25.99
CA ALA A 22 3.37 -13.17 26.12
C ALA A 22 3.65 -12.45 24.77
N ARG A 23 2.63 -12.32 23.90
CA ARG A 23 2.76 -11.60 22.64
C ARG A 23 2.98 -10.11 22.92
N ARG A 24 4.14 -9.61 22.51
CA ARG A 24 4.39 -8.17 22.47
C ARG A 24 3.81 -7.61 21.17
N HIS A 25 3.12 -6.50 21.25
CA HIS A 25 2.69 -5.74 20.08
C HIS A 25 3.72 -4.65 19.80
N VAL A 26 4.23 -4.61 18.59
CA VAL A 26 5.16 -3.58 18.12
C VAL A 26 4.39 -2.66 17.18
N ALA A 27 4.29 -1.39 17.54
CA ALA A 27 3.73 -0.39 16.67
C ALA A 27 4.72 -0.09 15.53
N ALA A 28 4.42 -0.59 14.35
CA ALA A 28 5.21 -0.31 13.15
C ALA A 28 4.88 1.07 12.55
N VAL A 29 3.64 1.52 12.72
CA VAL A 29 3.17 2.87 12.40
C VAL A 29 2.36 3.33 13.60
N ASN A 30 2.61 4.53 14.10
CA ASN A 30 1.95 5.06 15.29
C ASN A 30 1.50 6.49 15.04
N ASP A 31 0.19 6.69 14.94
CA ASP A 31 -0.49 7.98 14.79
C ASP A 31 0.10 8.88 13.68
N VAL A 32 0.34 8.30 12.49
CA VAL A 32 0.95 9.03 11.38
C VAL A 32 -0.13 9.72 10.55
N SER A 33 0.06 11.02 10.33
CA SER A 33 -0.76 11.81 9.41
C SER A 33 0.13 12.48 8.37
N LEU A 34 -0.29 12.44 7.10
CA LEU A 34 0.38 13.10 5.98
C LEU A 34 -0.59 13.39 4.84
N SER A 35 -0.21 14.28 3.95
CA SER A 35 -0.95 14.49 2.71
C SER A 35 -0.02 14.70 1.52
N VAL A 36 -0.50 14.34 0.33
CA VAL A 36 0.19 14.53 -0.95
C VAL A 36 -0.76 15.19 -1.93
N GLY A 37 -0.40 16.38 -2.39
CA GLY A 37 -1.16 17.09 -3.43
C GLY A 37 -0.99 16.48 -4.82
N ARG A 38 -1.90 16.79 -5.74
CA ARG A 38 -1.75 16.39 -7.15
C ARG A 38 -0.45 16.93 -7.75
N GLY A 39 0.25 16.08 -8.49
CA GLY A 39 1.52 16.45 -9.13
C GLY A 39 2.65 16.75 -8.14
N ARG A 40 2.51 16.37 -6.89
CA ARG A 40 3.54 16.55 -5.86
C ARG A 40 4.17 15.23 -5.48
N THR A 41 5.41 15.31 -5.01
CA THR A 41 6.16 14.20 -4.44
C THR A 41 6.37 14.46 -2.96
N LEU A 42 6.14 13.43 -2.13
CA LEU A 42 6.45 13.44 -0.71
C LEU A 42 7.57 12.43 -0.44
N GLY A 43 8.70 12.91 0.09
CA GLY A 43 9.78 12.04 0.56
C GLY A 43 9.51 11.53 1.97
N LEU A 44 9.58 10.21 2.15
CA LEU A 44 9.48 9.56 3.46
C LEU A 44 10.86 9.04 3.85
N VAL A 45 11.47 9.65 4.86
CA VAL A 45 12.85 9.37 5.29
C VAL A 45 12.83 8.78 6.70
N GLY A 46 13.76 7.89 6.99
CA GLY A 46 13.93 7.26 8.30
C GLY A 46 14.83 6.03 8.22
N GLU A 47 15.28 5.56 9.36
CA GLU A 47 16.13 4.37 9.47
C GLU A 47 15.43 3.09 9.02
N SER A 48 16.21 2.02 8.82
CA SER A 48 15.64 0.70 8.57
C SER A 48 14.78 0.27 9.76
N GLY A 49 13.58 -0.28 9.48
CA GLY A 49 12.64 -0.68 10.52
C GLY A 49 11.78 0.44 11.10
N SER A 50 11.91 1.69 10.62
CA SER A 50 11.09 2.82 11.12
C SER A 50 9.62 2.83 10.68
N GLY A 51 9.15 1.80 9.98
CA GLY A 51 7.75 1.65 9.58
C GLY A 51 7.40 2.20 8.19
N LYS A 52 8.34 2.75 7.41
CA LYS A 52 8.09 3.31 6.07
C LYS A 52 7.39 2.32 5.13
N SER A 53 7.91 1.11 5.05
CA SER A 53 7.32 0.05 4.20
C SER A 53 5.93 -0.38 4.69
N THR A 54 5.70 -0.38 6.00
CA THR A 54 4.39 -0.67 6.59
C THR A 54 3.38 0.42 6.26
N LEU A 55 3.78 1.68 6.39
CA LEU A 55 2.95 2.82 5.99
C LEU A 55 2.57 2.75 4.51
N GLY A 56 3.55 2.51 3.63
CA GLY A 56 3.29 2.32 2.20
C GLY A 56 2.32 1.15 1.92
N ARG A 57 2.47 0.02 2.60
CA ARG A 57 1.55 -1.12 2.47
C ARG A 57 0.13 -0.78 2.92
N CYS A 58 -0.03 -0.01 3.99
CA CYS A 58 -1.34 0.46 4.43
C CYS A 58 -1.98 1.38 3.38
N ILE A 59 -1.22 2.33 2.83
CA ILE A 59 -1.69 3.24 1.78
C ILE A 59 -2.11 2.47 0.53
N LEU A 60 -1.37 1.44 0.15
CA LEU A 60 -1.67 0.59 -1.01
C LEU A 60 -2.81 -0.43 -0.77
N GLY A 61 -3.38 -0.47 0.44
CA GLY A 61 -4.36 -1.49 0.80
C GLY A 61 -3.80 -2.91 0.79
N LEU A 62 -2.48 -3.07 0.98
CA LEU A 62 -1.80 -4.36 1.12
C LEU A 62 -1.74 -4.81 2.59
N ALA A 63 -1.92 -3.89 3.51
CA ALA A 63 -2.08 -4.15 4.94
C ALA A 63 -3.24 -3.31 5.46
N THR A 64 -4.08 -3.90 6.30
CA THR A 64 -5.18 -3.18 6.96
C THR A 64 -4.62 -2.46 8.18
N PRO A 65 -4.77 -1.14 8.32
CA PRO A 65 -4.41 -0.43 9.54
C PRO A 65 -5.31 -0.85 10.70
N ASP A 66 -4.83 -0.67 11.91
CA ASP A 66 -5.61 -0.95 13.12
C ASP A 66 -6.52 0.23 13.48
N SER A 67 -6.08 1.45 13.14
CA SER A 67 -6.88 2.68 13.25
C SER A 67 -6.41 3.74 12.26
N GLY A 68 -7.18 4.82 12.16
CA GLY A 68 -6.93 5.90 11.21
C GLY A 68 -7.59 5.67 9.86
N SER A 69 -7.40 6.60 8.95
CA SER A 69 -8.02 6.57 7.62
C SER A 69 -7.04 6.95 6.52
N VAL A 70 -7.29 6.41 5.33
CA VAL A 70 -6.60 6.74 4.09
C VAL A 70 -7.63 7.16 3.06
N ILE A 71 -7.53 8.39 2.57
CA ILE A 71 -8.40 8.95 1.53
C ILE A 71 -7.54 9.18 0.29
N PHE A 72 -7.96 8.62 -0.83
CA PHE A 72 -7.34 8.81 -2.12
C PHE A 72 -8.35 9.39 -3.11
N ASP A 73 -8.02 10.55 -3.68
CA ASP A 73 -8.87 11.27 -4.64
C ASP A 73 -10.32 11.42 -4.16
N GLY A 74 -10.48 11.85 -2.90
CA GLY A 74 -11.79 12.04 -2.26
C GLY A 74 -12.51 10.76 -1.82
N THR A 75 -11.95 9.58 -2.08
CA THR A 75 -12.54 8.29 -1.69
C THR A 75 -11.77 7.68 -0.53
N GLU A 76 -12.48 7.32 0.53
CA GLU A 76 -11.88 6.56 1.62
C GLU A 76 -11.62 5.13 1.17
N ILE A 77 -10.36 4.69 1.32
CA ILE A 77 -9.90 3.37 0.88
C ILE A 77 -9.63 2.43 2.04
N THR A 78 -9.65 2.95 3.27
CA THR A 78 -9.48 2.16 4.49
C THR A 78 -10.56 1.08 4.57
N GLY A 79 -10.14 -0.16 4.62
CA GLY A 79 -11.09 -1.28 4.72
C GLY A 79 -11.77 -1.70 3.42
N LEU A 80 -11.44 -1.10 2.27
CA LEU A 80 -11.94 -1.58 0.97
C LEU A 80 -11.54 -3.05 0.76
N ARG A 81 -12.45 -3.82 0.16
CA ARG A 81 -12.24 -5.24 -0.14
C ARG A 81 -12.84 -5.58 -1.51
N GLY A 82 -12.45 -6.74 -2.03
CA GLY A 82 -13.02 -7.30 -3.26
C GLY A 82 -12.90 -6.37 -4.47
N PRO A 83 -13.98 -6.22 -5.26
CA PRO A 83 -13.97 -5.42 -6.49
C PRO A 83 -13.62 -3.95 -6.28
N ALA A 84 -14.06 -3.33 -5.17
CA ALA A 84 -13.76 -1.94 -4.85
C ALA A 84 -12.25 -1.71 -4.62
N LEU A 85 -11.60 -2.61 -3.86
CA LEU A 85 -10.15 -2.56 -3.68
C LEU A 85 -9.40 -2.80 -5.00
N ARG A 86 -9.90 -3.68 -5.85
CA ARG A 86 -9.30 -3.96 -7.16
C ARG A 86 -9.38 -2.73 -8.08
N ALA A 87 -10.51 -2.05 -8.12
CA ALA A 87 -10.67 -0.82 -8.89
C ALA A 87 -9.73 0.30 -8.40
N PHE A 88 -9.57 0.41 -7.08
CA PHE A 88 -8.64 1.34 -6.46
C PHE A 88 -7.18 1.03 -6.85
N ARG A 89 -6.73 -0.21 -6.76
CA ARG A 89 -5.37 -0.64 -7.10
C ARG A 89 -4.97 -0.35 -8.54
N ARG A 90 -5.93 -0.24 -9.46
CA ARG A 90 -5.68 0.20 -10.83
C ARG A 90 -5.16 1.65 -10.89
N ARG A 91 -5.53 2.49 -9.93
CA ARG A 91 -5.19 3.92 -9.88
C ARG A 91 -3.96 4.22 -9.02
N LEU A 92 -3.58 3.31 -8.14
CA LEU A 92 -2.45 3.45 -7.24
C LEU A 92 -1.56 2.22 -7.33
N GLN A 93 -0.37 2.39 -7.88
CA GLN A 93 0.57 1.31 -8.17
C GLN A 93 1.89 1.50 -7.41
N PRO A 94 2.45 0.44 -6.81
CA PRO A 94 3.78 0.48 -6.23
C PRO A 94 4.87 0.28 -7.28
N VAL A 95 6.01 0.92 -7.05
CA VAL A 95 7.27 0.53 -7.68
C VAL A 95 8.11 -0.12 -6.58
N PHE A 96 8.40 -1.42 -6.72
CA PHE A 96 9.16 -2.16 -5.73
C PHE A 96 10.66 -1.89 -5.84
N GLN A 97 11.36 -2.01 -4.72
CA GLN A 97 12.80 -1.78 -4.64
C GLN A 97 13.60 -2.87 -5.40
N ASP A 98 13.10 -4.10 -5.43
CA ASP A 98 13.68 -5.21 -6.18
C ASP A 98 12.87 -5.48 -7.46
N PRO A 99 13.35 -5.02 -8.62
CA PRO A 99 12.66 -5.26 -9.88
C PRO A 99 12.71 -6.72 -10.32
N TRP A 100 13.76 -7.47 -9.95
CA TRP A 100 13.92 -8.86 -10.35
C TRP A 100 12.94 -9.77 -9.62
N GLY A 101 12.74 -9.55 -8.32
CA GLY A 101 11.75 -10.27 -7.52
C GLY A 101 10.30 -9.96 -7.90
N SER A 102 10.07 -8.93 -8.71
CA SER A 102 8.73 -8.53 -9.16
C SER A 102 8.26 -9.28 -10.41
N LEU A 103 9.14 -9.99 -11.11
CA LEU A 103 8.85 -10.71 -12.33
C LEU A 103 8.99 -12.22 -12.10
N ASP A 104 8.07 -13.03 -12.65
CA ASP A 104 8.24 -14.48 -12.68
C ASP A 104 9.20 -14.85 -13.82
N PRO A 105 10.41 -15.38 -13.52
CA PRO A 105 11.41 -15.70 -14.54
C PRO A 105 10.98 -16.81 -15.50
N ARG A 106 9.92 -17.55 -15.16
CA ARG A 106 9.36 -18.62 -16.02
C ARG A 106 8.40 -18.07 -17.06
N TRP A 107 8.01 -16.81 -16.98
CA TRP A 107 7.07 -16.20 -17.90
C TRP A 107 7.79 -15.55 -19.08
N PRO A 108 7.22 -15.67 -20.29
CA PRO A 108 7.66 -14.85 -21.41
C PRO A 108 7.52 -13.35 -21.10
N VAL A 109 8.45 -12.53 -21.58
CA VAL A 109 8.46 -11.07 -21.35
C VAL A 109 7.12 -10.43 -21.75
N GLY A 110 6.56 -10.83 -22.90
CA GLY A 110 5.27 -10.31 -23.35
C GLY A 110 4.12 -10.59 -22.37
N ARG A 111 4.14 -11.73 -21.68
CA ARG A 111 3.14 -12.05 -20.63
C ARG A 111 3.31 -11.17 -19.42
N SER A 112 4.55 -10.96 -18.97
CA SER A 112 4.85 -10.09 -17.82
C SER A 112 4.40 -8.65 -18.08
N VAL A 113 4.61 -8.14 -19.29
CA VAL A 113 4.17 -6.80 -19.69
C VAL A 113 2.64 -6.70 -19.75
N ARG A 114 1.98 -7.76 -20.23
CA ARG A 114 0.52 -7.77 -20.38
C ARG A 114 -0.23 -8.06 -19.08
N GLU A 115 0.43 -8.55 -18.05
CA GLU A 115 -0.24 -9.01 -16.82
C GLU A 115 -1.24 -8.00 -16.25
N ALA A 116 -0.85 -6.72 -16.18
CA ALA A 116 -1.74 -5.67 -15.68
C ALA A 116 -2.97 -5.47 -16.57
N LEU A 117 -2.79 -5.51 -17.90
CA LEU A 117 -3.89 -5.38 -18.86
C LEU A 117 -4.85 -6.56 -18.74
N ASP A 118 -4.31 -7.77 -18.68
CA ASP A 118 -5.08 -9.00 -18.55
C ASP A 118 -5.83 -9.05 -17.20
N CYS A 119 -5.14 -8.66 -16.12
CA CYS A 119 -5.72 -8.58 -14.78
C CYS A 119 -6.92 -7.63 -14.72
N TYR A 120 -6.82 -6.48 -15.34
CA TYR A 120 -7.89 -5.47 -15.33
C TYR A 120 -8.81 -5.54 -16.55
N ARG A 121 -8.63 -6.51 -17.43
CA ARG A 121 -9.40 -6.69 -18.68
C ARG A 121 -9.39 -5.41 -19.53
N ILE A 122 -8.22 -4.82 -19.71
CA ILE A 122 -8.03 -3.62 -20.51
C ILE A 122 -7.57 -4.05 -21.90
N GLY A 123 -8.33 -3.65 -22.93
CA GLY A 123 -8.05 -4.08 -24.29
C GLY A 123 -8.38 -5.56 -24.45
N THR A 124 -9.52 -5.85 -25.03
CA THR A 124 -9.81 -7.22 -25.52
C THR A 124 -9.04 -7.49 -26.78
N PRO A 125 -8.55 -8.73 -26.99
CA PRO A 125 -8.04 -9.13 -28.31
C PRO A 125 -9.15 -9.07 -29.35
#